data_c466157c824a738342c1451eb284cf3a
#
_entry.id   c466157c824a738342c1451eb284cf3a
#
_cell.length_a   1.000
_cell.length_b   1.000
_cell.length_c   1.000
_cell.angle_alpha   90.00
_cell.angle_beta   90.00
_cell.angle_gamma   90.00
#
_symmetry.space_group_name_H-M   'P 1'
#
loop_
_entity.id
_entity.type
_entity.pdbx_description
1 polymer ?
#
loop_
_entity_poly.entity_id
_entity_poly.type
_entity_poly.pdbx_seq_one_letter_code
_entity_poly.pdbx_strand_id
1 'polypeptide(L)'
;GGALSFAPPSLTGGEHQADTAEYVELVVDGGQVKILMKRTGPDGGQAFIDWINFTVHEDTAHFCGWPGSTLTDSDIINAMSYSMTQIFGFGVTDQFDRGRNFYQRAYELGESGSGFLAHGGQRNTVMVSISGSGLAAARAGWEYRLRAWLENVAVNPKLTRVDLAHDCFHGEYTPCAASADYDCGLFKLPKSPKNPEWEGRGNWKNPDYKRGLTACISVRTSGKFCRVYERGRQLG
;
A
#
# COMPACT_ATOMS: atom_id res chain seq x y z
N GLY A 1 -31.66 33.19 14.36
CA GLY A 1 -31.04 31.88 14.35
C GLY A 1 -30.62 31.54 12.91
N GLY A 2 -29.39 31.85 12.52
CA GLY A 2 -28.84 31.46 11.21
C GLY A 2 -28.19 30.11 11.34
N ALA A 3 -28.65 29.11 10.58
CA ALA A 3 -28.00 27.84 10.44
C ALA A 3 -26.71 28.04 9.62
N LEU A 4 -25.57 27.80 10.26
CA LEU A 4 -24.28 27.71 9.56
C LEU A 4 -24.25 26.40 8.78
N SER A 5 -24.46 26.50 7.48
CA SER A 5 -24.22 25.40 6.55
C SER A 5 -22.71 25.25 6.40
N PHE A 6 -22.11 24.25 7.03
CA PHE A 6 -20.75 23.83 6.75
C PHE A 6 -20.81 22.92 5.51
N ALA A 7 -20.53 23.50 4.34
CA ALA A 7 -20.12 22.70 3.20
C ALA A 7 -18.75 22.10 3.53
N PRO A 8 -18.51 20.80 3.28
CA PRO A 8 -17.18 20.22 3.43
C PRO A 8 -16.21 20.96 2.50
N PRO A 9 -14.94 21.18 2.92
CA PRO A 9 -13.97 21.83 2.07
C PRO A 9 -13.87 21.07 0.74
N SER A 10 -14.09 21.79 -0.36
CA SER A 10 -13.91 21.24 -1.69
C SER A 10 -12.42 20.91 -1.85
N LEU A 11 -12.10 19.64 -1.94
CA LEU A 11 -10.76 19.14 -2.30
C LEU A 11 -10.52 19.41 -3.80
N THR A 12 -10.54 20.67 -4.21
CA THR A 12 -10.09 21.11 -5.52
C THR A 12 -8.56 21.22 -5.48
N GLY A 13 -7.89 20.07 -5.41
CA GLY A 13 -6.54 19.94 -5.92
C GLY A 13 -6.64 20.02 -7.43
N GLY A 14 -5.93 20.98 -8.06
CA GLY A 14 -5.93 21.18 -9.48
C GLY A 14 -5.76 19.84 -10.23
N GLU A 15 -6.59 19.65 -11.24
CA GLU A 15 -6.45 18.56 -12.20
C GLU A 15 -5.13 18.76 -12.98
N HIS A 16 -4.01 18.32 -12.38
CA HIS A 16 -2.89 17.85 -13.15
C HIS A 16 -3.34 16.52 -13.74
N GLN A 17 -3.93 16.57 -14.93
CA GLN A 17 -3.91 15.43 -15.85
C GLN A 17 -2.44 15.14 -16.15
N ALA A 18 -1.78 14.40 -15.27
CA ALA A 18 -0.60 13.65 -15.66
C ALA A 18 -1.12 12.62 -16.65
N ASP A 19 -0.76 12.82 -17.91
CA ASP A 19 -0.90 11.87 -19.00
C ASP A 19 -0.06 10.65 -18.57
N THR A 20 -0.64 9.78 -17.75
CA THR A 20 -0.06 8.51 -17.36
C THR A 20 -0.16 7.63 -18.59
N ALA A 21 0.82 7.74 -19.47
CA ALA A 21 1.04 6.74 -20.50
C ALA A 21 1.24 5.41 -19.77
N GLU A 22 0.18 4.64 -19.63
CA GLU A 22 0.23 3.25 -19.19
C GLU A 22 1.08 2.50 -20.22
N TYR A 23 2.36 2.32 -19.93
CA TYR A 23 3.17 1.42 -20.71
C TYR A 23 2.70 0.00 -20.40
N VAL A 24 1.89 -0.52 -21.31
CA VAL A 24 1.47 -1.92 -21.31
C VAL A 24 2.51 -2.68 -22.13
N GLU A 25 3.33 -3.49 -21.49
CA GLU A 25 4.25 -4.39 -22.17
C GLU A 25 3.57 -5.75 -22.36
N LEU A 26 3.45 -6.19 -23.60
CA LEU A 26 2.97 -7.53 -23.94
C LEU A 26 4.16 -8.49 -23.89
N VAL A 27 4.17 -9.37 -22.89
CA VAL A 27 5.20 -10.40 -22.75
C VAL A 27 4.59 -11.75 -23.14
N VAL A 28 5.25 -12.45 -24.07
CA VAL A 28 4.90 -13.83 -24.42
C VAL A 28 5.73 -14.77 -23.53
N ASP A 29 5.05 -15.43 -22.59
CA ASP A 29 5.67 -16.41 -21.70
C ASP A 29 4.93 -17.75 -21.83
N GLY A 30 5.67 -18.81 -22.19
CA GLY A 30 5.10 -20.14 -22.38
C GLY A 30 3.95 -20.22 -23.42
N GLY A 31 3.91 -19.33 -24.41
CA GLY A 31 2.86 -19.24 -25.41
C GLY A 31 1.59 -18.49 -24.96
N GLN A 32 1.60 -17.94 -23.76
CA GLN A 32 0.54 -17.07 -23.26
C GLN A 32 0.96 -15.59 -23.35
N VAL A 33 0.08 -14.74 -23.82
CA VAL A 33 0.28 -13.29 -23.81
C VAL A 33 -0.08 -12.79 -22.40
N LYS A 34 0.90 -12.28 -21.67
CA LYS A 34 0.71 -11.62 -20.37
C LYS A 34 0.83 -10.10 -20.56
N ILE A 35 -0.09 -9.37 -19.98
CA ILE A 35 -0.04 -7.91 -19.96
C ILE A 35 0.70 -7.52 -18.68
N LEU A 36 1.86 -6.89 -18.83
CA LEU A 36 2.59 -6.29 -17.72
C LEU A 36 2.28 -4.78 -17.70
N MET A 37 1.64 -4.33 -16.65
CA MET A 37 1.43 -2.90 -16.41
C MET A 37 2.63 -2.34 -15.66
N LYS A 38 3.32 -1.38 -16.27
CA LYS A 38 4.39 -0.65 -15.59
C LYS A 38 3.76 0.33 -14.63
N ARG A 39 4.01 0.14 -13.35
CA ARG A 39 3.59 1.09 -12.30
C ARG A 39 4.64 2.18 -12.14
N THR A 40 4.18 3.41 -11.99
CA THR A 40 5.04 4.57 -11.72
C THR A 40 4.54 5.30 -10.48
N GLY A 41 5.42 6.06 -9.84
CA GLY A 41 5.05 6.96 -8.77
C GLY A 41 4.25 8.18 -9.30
N PRO A 42 3.68 8.99 -8.39
CA PRO A 42 2.79 10.11 -8.75
C PRO A 42 3.45 11.16 -9.65
N ASP A 43 4.75 11.29 -9.59
CA ASP A 43 5.53 12.24 -10.40
C ASP A 43 6.22 11.56 -11.62
N GLY A 44 5.73 10.38 -12.04
CA GLY A 44 6.36 9.59 -13.10
C GLY A 44 7.66 8.91 -12.68
N GLY A 45 7.98 8.95 -11.38
CA GLY A 45 9.15 8.28 -10.81
C GLY A 45 9.04 6.75 -10.93
N GLN A 46 10.20 6.09 -10.98
CA GLN A 46 10.25 4.63 -11.10
C GLN A 46 9.80 3.90 -9.83
N ALA A 47 9.87 4.56 -8.67
CA ALA A 47 9.41 3.99 -7.41
C ALA A 47 7.94 4.35 -7.15
N PHE A 48 7.18 3.37 -6.67
CA PHE A 48 5.77 3.54 -6.30
C PHE A 48 5.48 2.85 -4.97
N ILE A 49 4.35 3.20 -4.34
CA ILE A 49 3.91 2.55 -3.11
C ILE A 49 3.18 1.25 -3.48
N ASP A 50 3.67 0.11 -2.96
CA ASP A 50 3.12 -1.23 -3.21
C ASP A 50 2.29 -1.79 -2.04
N TRP A 51 2.34 -1.12 -0.90
CA TRP A 51 1.50 -1.43 0.26
C TRP A 51 1.47 -0.25 1.21
N ILE A 52 0.31 0.04 1.76
CA ILE A 52 0.19 1.05 2.80
C ILE A 52 -0.74 0.61 3.92
N ASN A 53 -0.30 0.82 5.17
CA ASN A 53 -1.15 0.68 6.34
C ASN A 53 -1.10 1.97 7.16
N PHE A 54 -2.25 2.37 7.64
CA PHE A 54 -2.34 3.48 8.58
C PHE A 54 -3.45 3.23 9.60
N THR A 55 -3.36 3.93 10.72
CA THR A 55 -4.40 3.96 11.75
C THR A 55 -4.82 5.38 12.01
N VAL A 56 -6.09 5.56 12.35
CA VAL A 56 -6.67 6.83 12.79
C VAL A 56 -7.55 6.57 14.02
N HIS A 57 -7.81 7.59 14.83
CA HIS A 57 -8.77 7.47 15.93
C HIS A 57 -10.20 7.42 15.41
N GLU A 58 -11.10 6.74 16.11
CA GLU A 58 -12.53 6.62 15.76
C GLU A 58 -13.22 7.98 15.65
N ASP A 59 -12.79 8.97 16.43
CA ASP A 59 -13.31 10.34 16.35
C ASP A 59 -13.14 11.00 14.97
N THR A 60 -12.30 10.41 14.09
CA THR A 60 -12.22 10.85 12.69
C THR A 60 -13.58 10.83 12.01
N ALA A 61 -14.49 9.94 12.41
CA ALA A 61 -15.84 9.86 11.87
C ALA A 61 -16.65 11.16 12.06
N HIS A 62 -16.45 11.87 13.15
CA HIS A 62 -17.10 13.16 13.39
C HIS A 62 -16.70 14.22 12.34
N PHE A 63 -15.43 14.23 11.95
CA PHE A 63 -14.90 15.15 10.94
C PHE A 63 -15.31 14.77 9.51
N CYS A 64 -15.78 13.54 9.31
CA CYS A 64 -16.32 13.07 8.04
C CYS A 64 -17.82 13.39 7.86
N GLY A 65 -18.40 14.22 8.73
CA GLY A 65 -19.79 14.69 8.62
C GLY A 65 -20.81 13.80 9.29
N TRP A 66 -20.42 12.92 10.20
CA TRP A 66 -21.34 12.14 11.04
C TRP A 66 -21.67 12.93 12.32
N PRO A 67 -22.85 13.59 12.41
CA PRO A 67 -23.25 14.32 13.59
C PRO A 67 -23.77 13.36 14.66
N GLY A 68 -23.20 13.40 15.83
CA GLY A 68 -23.67 12.63 16.97
C GLY A 68 -22.71 12.75 18.14
N SER A 69 -23.22 12.78 19.36
CA SER A 69 -22.38 12.77 20.57
C SER A 69 -21.79 11.38 20.86
N THR A 70 -22.38 10.34 20.28
CA THR A 70 -21.94 8.95 20.43
C THR A 70 -21.96 8.29 19.06
N LEU A 71 -20.79 7.82 18.59
CA LEU A 71 -20.65 7.08 17.35
C LEU A 71 -20.99 5.61 17.57
N THR A 72 -21.81 5.04 16.72
CA THR A 72 -21.97 3.59 16.61
C THR A 72 -20.87 3.00 15.72
N ASP A 73 -20.65 1.69 15.83
CA ASP A 73 -19.73 0.98 14.90
C ASP A 73 -20.09 1.23 13.43
N SER A 74 -21.40 1.24 13.12
CA SER A 74 -21.87 1.52 11.76
C SER A 74 -21.54 2.93 11.30
N ASP A 75 -21.64 3.93 12.19
CA ASP A 75 -21.30 5.32 11.85
C ASP A 75 -19.81 5.43 11.50
N ILE A 76 -18.94 4.80 12.31
CA ILE A 76 -17.50 4.78 12.09
C ILE A 76 -17.16 4.12 10.75
N ILE A 77 -17.74 2.94 10.48
CA ILE A 77 -17.49 2.20 9.25
C ILE A 77 -17.98 2.96 8.02
N ASN A 78 -19.18 3.56 8.09
CA ASN A 78 -19.74 4.36 6.98
C ASN A 78 -18.90 5.61 6.71
N ALA A 79 -18.47 6.32 7.75
CA ALA A 79 -17.61 7.50 7.63
C ALA A 79 -16.26 7.13 6.99
N MET A 80 -15.65 6.03 7.43
CA MET A 80 -14.39 5.54 6.88
C MET A 80 -14.56 5.03 5.45
N SER A 81 -15.63 4.30 5.16
CA SER A 81 -15.96 3.84 3.79
C SER A 81 -16.10 5.02 2.83
N TYR A 82 -16.83 6.06 3.24
CA TYR A 82 -16.96 7.29 2.45
C TYR A 82 -15.59 7.94 2.21
N SER A 83 -14.77 8.08 3.25
CA SER A 83 -13.43 8.66 3.11
C SER A 83 -12.55 7.86 2.16
N MET A 84 -12.54 6.52 2.27
CA MET A 84 -11.77 5.66 1.37
C MET A 84 -12.25 5.77 -0.08
N THR A 85 -13.56 5.90 -0.30
CA THR A 85 -14.12 6.15 -1.64
C THR A 85 -13.62 7.47 -2.23
N GLN A 86 -13.54 8.54 -1.42
CA GLN A 86 -13.02 9.82 -1.88
C GLN A 86 -11.51 9.78 -2.17
N ILE A 87 -10.75 8.99 -1.43
CA ILE A 87 -9.29 8.89 -1.57
C ILE A 87 -8.91 7.93 -2.69
N PHE A 88 -9.37 6.68 -2.60
CA PHE A 88 -8.93 5.59 -3.46
C PHE A 88 -9.89 5.28 -4.61
N GLY A 89 -11.14 5.73 -4.54
CA GLY A 89 -12.20 5.43 -5.52
C GLY A 89 -13.06 4.21 -5.13
N PHE A 90 -12.77 3.56 -4.01
CA PHE A 90 -13.54 2.42 -3.52
C PHE A 90 -13.68 2.48 -1.98
N GLY A 91 -14.79 1.97 -1.48
CA GLY A 91 -15.11 1.91 -0.05
C GLY A 91 -15.28 0.46 0.43
N VAL A 92 -15.94 0.30 1.56
CA VAL A 92 -16.30 -1.00 2.12
C VAL A 92 -17.29 -1.72 1.22
N THR A 93 -17.03 -2.97 0.90
CA THR A 93 -17.86 -3.83 0.04
C THR A 93 -18.46 -5.01 0.78
N ASP A 94 -17.76 -5.56 1.77
CA ASP A 94 -18.23 -6.71 2.54
C ASP A 94 -17.62 -6.72 3.94
N GLN A 95 -18.14 -7.60 4.82
CA GLN A 95 -17.61 -7.81 6.16
C GLN A 95 -16.99 -9.21 6.25
N PHE A 96 -15.77 -9.30 6.77
CA PHE A 96 -15.15 -10.61 7.04
C PHE A 96 -15.77 -11.29 8.26
N ASP A 97 -15.80 -12.62 8.25
CA ASP A 97 -16.29 -13.44 9.37
C ASP A 97 -15.47 -13.23 10.66
N ARG A 98 -14.21 -12.77 10.55
CA ARG A 98 -13.29 -12.59 11.66
C ARG A 98 -12.57 -11.25 11.57
N GLY A 99 -12.21 -10.72 12.74
CA GLY A 99 -11.31 -9.57 12.83
C GLY A 99 -9.91 -9.87 12.27
N ARG A 100 -9.15 -8.81 12.02
CA ARG A 100 -7.77 -8.87 11.50
C ARG A 100 -6.85 -7.99 12.33
N ASN A 101 -5.58 -8.34 12.40
CA ASN A 101 -4.54 -7.52 13.05
C ASN A 101 -4.90 -7.08 14.48
N PHE A 102 -5.45 -8.02 15.28
CA PHE A 102 -5.91 -7.80 16.67
C PHE A 102 -7.16 -6.91 16.81
N TYR A 103 -7.80 -6.50 15.74
CA TYR A 103 -9.11 -5.86 15.75
C TYR A 103 -10.22 -6.89 15.78
N GLN A 104 -11.35 -6.53 16.40
CA GLN A 104 -12.50 -7.44 16.58
C GLN A 104 -13.28 -7.67 15.28
N ARG A 105 -13.33 -6.68 14.41
CA ARG A 105 -14.06 -6.70 13.14
C ARG A 105 -13.16 -6.25 12.01
N ALA A 106 -13.40 -6.79 10.82
CA ALA A 106 -12.73 -6.37 9.62
C ALA A 106 -13.70 -6.35 8.44
N TYR A 107 -13.46 -5.45 7.50
CA TYR A 107 -14.32 -5.18 6.35
C TYR A 107 -13.45 -5.12 5.09
N GLU A 108 -13.92 -5.71 4.01
CA GLU A 108 -13.24 -5.67 2.73
C GLU A 108 -13.37 -4.29 2.11
N LEU A 109 -12.30 -3.81 1.48
CA LEU A 109 -12.25 -2.56 0.74
C LEU A 109 -12.07 -2.85 -0.74
N GLY A 110 -13.00 -2.37 -1.58
CA GLY A 110 -12.96 -2.56 -3.02
C GLY A 110 -13.19 -4.02 -3.43
N GLU A 111 -12.49 -4.45 -4.48
CA GLU A 111 -12.51 -5.84 -4.92
C GLU A 111 -11.73 -6.74 -3.97
N SER A 112 -12.01 -8.05 -4.00
CA SER A 112 -11.36 -9.02 -3.13
C SER A 112 -9.84 -8.97 -3.24
N GLY A 113 -9.18 -8.79 -2.09
CA GLY A 113 -7.74 -8.66 -1.99
C GLY A 113 -7.19 -7.24 -2.18
N SER A 114 -8.01 -6.24 -2.53
CA SER A 114 -7.57 -4.83 -2.67
C SER A 114 -7.16 -4.21 -1.34
N GLY A 115 -7.88 -4.52 -0.27
CA GLY A 115 -7.56 -4.01 1.05
C GLY A 115 -8.59 -4.37 2.10
N PHE A 116 -8.38 -3.87 3.31
CA PHE A 116 -9.35 -4.02 4.38
C PHE A 116 -9.31 -2.84 5.36
N LEU A 117 -10.44 -2.64 6.03
CA LEU A 117 -10.61 -1.78 7.17
C LEU A 117 -10.85 -2.66 8.39
N ALA A 118 -10.21 -2.36 9.52
CA ALA A 118 -10.39 -3.10 10.76
C ALA A 118 -10.68 -2.16 11.92
N HIS A 119 -11.63 -2.55 12.79
CA HIS A 119 -12.17 -1.72 13.85
C HIS A 119 -12.50 -2.54 15.10
N GLY A 120 -12.48 -1.88 16.25
CA GLY A 120 -12.87 -2.42 17.54
C GLY A 120 -11.73 -3.05 18.34
N GLY A 121 -11.64 -2.69 19.62
CA GLY A 121 -10.74 -3.32 20.58
C GLY A 121 -9.29 -2.83 20.62
N GLN A 122 -8.86 -1.96 19.71
CA GLN A 122 -7.49 -1.43 19.64
C GLN A 122 -7.45 0.07 19.96
N ARG A 123 -7.63 0.44 21.23
CA ARG A 123 -7.49 1.82 21.74
C ARG A 123 -8.29 2.84 20.91
N ASN A 124 -9.52 2.49 20.53
CA ASN A 124 -10.41 3.32 19.73
C ASN A 124 -9.79 3.76 18.40
N THR A 125 -9.05 2.85 17.76
CA THR A 125 -8.48 3.11 16.43
C THR A 125 -9.16 2.30 15.35
N VAL A 126 -9.14 2.85 14.15
CA VAL A 126 -9.49 2.19 12.90
C VAL A 126 -8.21 2.00 12.11
N MET A 127 -7.97 0.79 11.63
CA MET A 127 -6.85 0.46 10.77
C MET A 127 -7.33 0.32 9.33
N VAL A 128 -6.58 0.90 8.42
CA VAL A 128 -6.74 0.71 6.97
C VAL A 128 -5.48 0.06 6.42
N SER A 129 -5.67 -0.94 5.58
CA SER A 129 -4.59 -1.66 4.89
C SER A 129 -4.95 -1.80 3.42
N ILE A 130 -4.16 -1.25 2.52
CA ILE A 130 -4.34 -1.34 1.07
C ILE A 130 -3.16 -2.09 0.47
N SER A 131 -3.45 -3.12 -0.29
CA SER A 131 -2.46 -3.95 -0.97
C SER A 131 -1.99 -3.31 -2.28
N GLY A 132 -0.94 -3.88 -2.89
CA GLY A 132 -0.44 -3.45 -4.19
C GLY A 132 -1.49 -3.53 -5.29
N SER A 133 -2.37 -4.55 -5.28
CA SER A 133 -3.50 -4.66 -6.21
C SER A 133 -4.52 -3.55 -5.99
N GLY A 134 -4.85 -3.25 -4.74
CA GLY A 134 -5.75 -2.13 -4.40
C GLY A 134 -5.17 -0.78 -4.80
N LEU A 135 -3.86 -0.56 -4.58
CA LEU A 135 -3.20 0.68 -4.98
C LEU A 135 -3.10 0.83 -6.51
N ALA A 136 -2.92 -0.28 -7.24
CA ALA A 136 -2.95 -0.29 -8.69
C ALA A 136 -4.34 0.03 -9.28
N ALA A 137 -5.41 -0.37 -8.58
CA ALA A 137 -6.80 -0.06 -8.94
C ALA A 137 -7.27 1.30 -8.41
N ALA A 138 -6.47 1.94 -7.55
CA ALA A 138 -6.87 3.18 -6.92
C ALA A 138 -6.93 4.34 -7.93
N ARG A 139 -7.85 5.26 -7.70
CA ARG A 139 -8.01 6.48 -8.49
C ARG A 139 -6.71 7.30 -8.54
N ALA A 140 -6.27 7.71 -9.71
CA ALA A 140 -5.05 8.51 -9.91
C ALA A 140 -4.96 9.70 -8.93
N GLY A 141 -3.77 9.95 -8.37
CA GLY A 141 -3.52 10.99 -7.37
C GLY A 141 -4.07 10.66 -5.97
N TRP A 142 -4.30 9.39 -5.66
CA TRP A 142 -4.72 8.96 -4.33
C TRP A 142 -3.71 9.34 -3.24
N GLU A 143 -2.43 9.40 -3.55
CA GLU A 143 -1.35 9.74 -2.63
C GLU A 143 -1.55 11.16 -2.06
N TYR A 144 -1.82 12.11 -2.93
CA TYR A 144 -2.08 13.51 -2.54
C TYR A 144 -3.37 13.63 -1.73
N ARG A 145 -4.43 12.92 -2.14
CA ARG A 145 -5.70 12.91 -1.39
C ARG A 145 -5.55 12.26 -0.03
N LEU A 146 -4.83 11.14 0.06
CA LEU A 146 -4.55 10.48 1.34
C LEU A 146 -3.76 11.41 2.25
N ARG A 147 -2.71 12.03 1.75
CA ARG A 147 -1.90 12.98 2.51
C ARG A 147 -2.76 14.13 3.05
N ALA A 148 -3.53 14.78 2.18
CA ALA A 148 -4.40 15.89 2.57
C ALA A 148 -5.45 15.46 3.61
N TRP A 149 -6.01 14.26 3.47
CA TRP A 149 -6.97 13.71 4.43
C TRP A 149 -6.32 13.40 5.78
N LEU A 150 -5.12 12.80 5.79
CA LEU A 150 -4.37 12.52 7.02
C LEU A 150 -3.97 13.80 7.75
N GLU A 151 -3.61 14.86 7.03
CA GLU A 151 -3.17 16.14 7.61
C GLU A 151 -4.34 17.00 8.11
N ASN A 152 -5.52 16.93 7.49
CA ASN A 152 -6.60 17.90 7.74
C ASN A 152 -7.88 17.31 8.35
N VAL A 153 -8.12 16.01 8.23
CA VAL A 153 -9.38 15.36 8.65
C VAL A 153 -9.14 14.29 9.71
N ALA A 154 -8.10 13.47 9.55
CA ALA A 154 -7.86 12.34 10.42
C ALA A 154 -7.41 12.76 11.83
N VAL A 155 -7.99 12.12 12.84
CA VAL A 155 -7.60 12.31 14.24
C VAL A 155 -6.51 11.31 14.61
N ASN A 156 -5.39 11.80 15.12
CA ASN A 156 -4.22 10.99 15.52
C ASN A 156 -3.75 10.00 14.43
N PRO A 157 -3.54 10.45 13.19
CA PRO A 157 -3.13 9.57 12.11
C PRO A 157 -1.72 9.01 12.33
N LYS A 158 -1.53 7.75 11.99
CA LYS A 158 -0.24 7.10 12.05
C LYS A 158 -0.06 6.16 10.85
N LEU A 159 0.95 6.43 10.03
CA LEU A 159 1.42 5.46 9.05
C LEU A 159 2.15 4.33 9.79
N THR A 160 1.69 3.10 9.63
CA THR A 160 2.24 1.92 10.32
C THR A 160 3.04 1.02 9.40
N ARG A 161 2.80 1.10 8.08
CA ARG A 161 3.57 0.40 7.05
C ARG A 161 3.50 1.16 5.73
N VAL A 162 4.63 1.29 5.07
CA VAL A 162 4.73 1.72 3.68
C VAL A 162 5.75 0.81 3.00
N ASP A 163 5.33 0.08 1.99
CA ASP A 163 6.24 -0.69 1.14
C ASP A 163 6.41 0.08 -0.16
N LEU A 164 7.65 0.39 -0.49
CA LEU A 164 8.03 0.97 -1.77
C LEU A 164 8.49 -0.15 -2.69
N ALA A 165 8.12 -0.07 -3.95
CA ALA A 165 8.55 -1.00 -4.98
C ALA A 165 9.08 -0.26 -6.21
N HIS A 166 9.92 -0.95 -6.96
CA HIS A 166 10.42 -0.58 -8.27
C HIS A 166 10.40 -1.84 -9.13
N ASP A 167 9.74 -1.77 -10.27
CA ASP A 167 9.67 -2.88 -11.23
C ASP A 167 10.80 -2.73 -12.26
N CYS A 168 11.77 -3.65 -12.24
CA CYS A 168 12.93 -3.72 -13.16
C CYS A 168 12.58 -4.61 -14.36
N PHE A 169 11.96 -4.04 -15.40
CA PHE A 169 11.47 -4.81 -16.56
C PHE A 169 12.59 -5.31 -17.47
N HIS A 170 13.71 -4.62 -17.52
CA HIS A 170 14.84 -4.95 -18.39
C HIS A 170 16.01 -5.60 -17.64
N GLY A 171 15.76 -6.03 -16.39
CA GLY A 171 16.79 -6.68 -15.57
C GLY A 171 17.86 -5.72 -15.04
N GLU A 172 17.50 -4.44 -14.86
CA GLU A 172 18.42 -3.39 -14.37
C GLU A 172 18.98 -3.72 -12.99
N TYR A 173 18.19 -4.44 -12.17
CA TYR A 173 18.64 -4.91 -10.87
C TYR A 173 18.05 -6.30 -10.57
N THR A 174 18.90 -7.26 -10.27
CA THR A 174 18.55 -8.66 -10.09
C THR A 174 18.84 -9.14 -8.66
N PRO A 175 18.27 -10.28 -8.21
CA PRO A 175 18.66 -10.88 -6.93
C PRO A 175 20.17 -11.19 -6.83
N CYS A 176 20.80 -11.58 -7.94
CA CYS A 176 22.25 -11.82 -8.00
C CYS A 176 23.04 -10.52 -7.80
N ALA A 177 22.61 -9.42 -8.43
CA ALA A 177 23.21 -8.11 -8.20
C ALA A 177 23.06 -7.68 -6.74
N ALA A 178 21.86 -7.87 -6.15
CA ALA A 178 21.63 -7.58 -4.73
C ALA A 178 22.54 -8.42 -3.81
N SER A 179 22.83 -9.68 -4.16
CA SER A 179 23.78 -10.52 -3.43
C SER A 179 25.20 -9.96 -3.48
N ALA A 180 25.66 -9.58 -4.67
CA ALA A 180 26.99 -8.97 -4.83
C ALA A 180 27.12 -7.65 -4.06
N ASP A 181 26.11 -6.78 -4.14
CA ASP A 181 26.04 -5.52 -3.39
C ASP A 181 26.04 -5.74 -1.87
N TYR A 182 25.37 -6.81 -1.42
CA TYR A 182 25.38 -7.19 -0.01
C TYR A 182 26.79 -7.60 0.45
N ASP A 183 27.48 -8.42 -0.33
CA ASP A 183 28.85 -8.86 -0.04
C ASP A 183 29.82 -7.67 -0.04
N CYS A 184 29.60 -6.68 -0.89
CA CYS A 184 30.33 -5.41 -0.92
C CYS A 184 29.95 -4.46 0.24
N GLY A 185 28.94 -4.79 1.06
CA GLY A 185 28.52 -4.00 2.21
C GLY A 185 27.68 -2.76 1.87
N LEU A 186 27.11 -2.67 0.67
CA LEU A 186 26.31 -1.52 0.23
C LEU A 186 24.97 -1.37 0.99
N PHE A 187 24.50 -2.43 1.65
CA PHE A 187 23.31 -2.41 2.49
C PHE A 187 23.58 -2.04 3.96
N LYS A 188 24.83 -1.73 4.32
CA LYS A 188 25.16 -1.28 5.67
C LYS A 188 24.52 0.08 5.94
N LEU A 189 23.87 0.19 7.09
CA LEU A 189 23.38 1.49 7.55
C LEU A 189 24.51 2.32 8.18
N PRO A 190 24.58 3.64 7.97
CA PRO A 190 25.67 4.48 8.48
C PRO A 190 25.92 4.37 9.98
N LYS A 191 24.90 4.00 10.75
CA LYS A 191 24.97 3.87 12.23
C LYS A 191 25.10 2.41 12.71
N SER A 192 25.21 1.45 11.81
CA SER A 192 25.35 0.03 12.16
C SER A 192 26.64 -0.55 11.57
N PRO A 193 27.59 -1.00 12.39
CA PRO A 193 28.85 -1.60 11.90
C PRO A 193 28.63 -3.00 11.30
N LYS A 194 27.50 -3.63 11.56
CA LYS A 194 27.19 -4.98 11.10
C LYS A 194 26.40 -4.96 9.80
N ASN A 195 26.63 -5.96 8.95
CA ASN A 195 25.76 -6.25 7.82
C ASN A 195 24.36 -6.60 8.36
N PRO A 196 23.26 -6.18 7.68
CA PRO A 196 21.92 -6.67 7.98
C PRO A 196 21.85 -8.18 7.78
N GLU A 197 20.83 -8.84 8.32
CA GLU A 197 20.62 -10.27 8.06
C GLU A 197 20.33 -10.51 6.57
N TRP A 198 20.77 -11.68 6.08
CA TRP A 198 20.56 -12.12 4.71
C TRP A 198 19.80 -13.43 4.68
N GLU A 199 18.79 -13.49 3.81
CA GLU A 199 18.07 -14.74 3.50
C GLU A 199 17.89 -14.85 1.98
N GLY A 200 18.49 -15.88 1.39
CA GLY A 200 18.27 -16.26 -0.01
C GLY A 200 17.18 -17.31 -0.13
N ARG A 201 16.18 -17.09 -0.99
CA ARG A 201 15.13 -18.06 -1.32
C ARG A 201 15.22 -18.42 -2.81
N GLY A 202 14.83 -19.63 -3.15
CA GLY A 202 15.00 -20.18 -4.49
C GLY A 202 16.29 -21.00 -4.62
N ASN A 203 16.62 -21.39 -5.87
CA ASN A 203 17.79 -22.24 -6.11
C ASN A 203 19.03 -21.42 -6.47
N TRP A 204 19.68 -20.84 -5.50
CA TRP A 204 20.90 -20.04 -5.68
C TRP A 204 22.09 -20.79 -6.24
N LYS A 205 22.09 -22.15 -6.14
CA LYS A 205 23.14 -23.00 -6.72
C LYS A 205 22.90 -23.32 -8.19
N ASN A 206 21.68 -23.16 -8.66
CA ASN A 206 21.30 -23.32 -10.07
C ASN A 206 20.24 -22.25 -10.42
N PRO A 207 20.66 -21.00 -10.70
CA PRO A 207 19.78 -19.87 -10.94
C PRO A 207 18.90 -20.02 -12.19
N ASP A 208 19.27 -20.91 -13.12
CA ASP A 208 18.49 -21.19 -14.34
C ASP A 208 17.32 -22.16 -14.10
N TYR A 209 17.18 -22.68 -12.88
CA TYR A 209 16.07 -23.52 -12.51
C TYR A 209 14.76 -22.73 -12.40
N LYS A 210 13.62 -23.36 -12.74
CA LYS A 210 12.29 -22.77 -12.89
C LYS A 210 11.76 -21.93 -11.72
N ARG A 211 12.34 -22.03 -10.52
CA ARG A 211 11.99 -21.20 -9.37
C ARG A 211 12.83 -19.95 -9.36
N GLY A 212 12.17 -18.79 -9.44
CA GLY A 212 12.83 -17.50 -9.35
C GLY A 212 13.58 -17.29 -8.03
N LEU A 213 14.67 -16.54 -8.10
CA LEU A 213 15.47 -16.17 -6.94
C LEU A 213 14.80 -15.04 -6.16
N THR A 214 15.03 -15.03 -4.85
CA THR A 214 14.68 -13.91 -3.97
C THR A 214 15.82 -13.64 -3.02
N ALA A 215 16.27 -12.40 -2.95
CA ALA A 215 17.18 -11.86 -1.95
C ALA A 215 16.38 -11.08 -0.93
N CYS A 216 16.45 -11.44 0.35
CA CYS A 216 15.86 -10.72 1.46
C CYS A 216 16.98 -10.14 2.33
N ILE A 217 16.96 -8.83 2.56
CA ILE A 217 17.98 -8.11 3.29
C ILE A 217 17.32 -7.45 4.49
N SER A 218 17.83 -7.74 5.68
CA SER A 218 17.24 -7.44 6.98
C SER A 218 16.02 -8.34 7.30
N VAL A 219 15.40 -8.15 8.45
CA VAL A 219 14.22 -8.92 8.90
C VAL A 219 12.96 -8.08 8.80
N ARG A 220 11.83 -8.72 8.53
CA ARG A 220 10.52 -8.03 8.37
C ARG A 220 10.09 -7.22 9.60
N THR A 221 10.57 -7.59 10.78
CA THR A 221 10.28 -6.89 12.04
C THR A 221 11.16 -5.65 12.24
N SER A 222 12.24 -5.51 11.47
CA SER A 222 13.02 -4.27 11.44
C SER A 222 12.25 -3.23 10.63
N GLY A 223 12.34 -1.96 11.00
CA GLY A 223 11.70 -0.88 10.25
C GLY A 223 12.27 -0.67 8.84
N LYS A 224 13.23 -1.50 8.40
CA LYS A 224 13.88 -1.44 7.10
C LYS A 224 14.12 -2.86 6.59
N PHE A 225 13.33 -3.27 5.63
CA PHE A 225 13.41 -4.56 4.97
C PHE A 225 13.45 -4.34 3.47
N CYS A 226 14.42 -4.96 2.78
CA CYS A 226 14.52 -4.93 1.34
C CYS A 226 14.34 -6.35 0.79
N ARG A 227 13.59 -6.48 -0.31
CA ARG A 227 13.41 -7.73 -1.01
C ARG A 227 13.55 -7.51 -2.51
N VAL A 228 14.50 -8.18 -3.11
CA VAL A 228 14.70 -8.24 -4.57
C VAL A 228 14.34 -9.63 -5.06
N TYR A 229 13.43 -9.74 -6.04
CA TYR A 229 12.92 -11.02 -6.50
C TYR A 229 12.53 -11.01 -7.98
N GLU A 230 12.62 -12.18 -8.61
CA GLU A 230 12.24 -12.40 -10.01
C GLU A 230 10.73 -12.68 -10.08
N ARG A 231 9.93 -11.64 -10.40
CA ARG A 231 8.47 -11.76 -10.44
C ARG A 231 7.98 -12.65 -11.58
N GLY A 232 8.58 -12.57 -12.76
CA GLY A 232 8.16 -13.32 -13.94
C GLY A 232 8.27 -14.84 -13.77
N ARG A 233 9.28 -15.32 -13.01
CA ARG A 233 9.48 -16.74 -12.74
C ARG A 233 8.64 -17.29 -11.57
N GLN A 234 7.98 -16.42 -10.80
CA GLN A 234 7.08 -16.84 -9.71
C GLN A 234 5.63 -17.08 -10.16
N LEU A 235 5.31 -16.67 -11.38
CA LEU A 235 3.96 -16.75 -11.96
C LEU A 235 3.80 -17.96 -12.93
N GLY A 236 4.85 -18.76 -13.10
CA GLY A 236 4.86 -19.96 -13.94
C GLY A 236 4.70 -21.25 -13.16
#